data_8a3b9ee4f0a61e7ddb1f09da954d129e
#
_entry.id   8a3b9ee4f0a61e7ddb1f09da954d129e
#
_cell.length_a   1.000
_cell.length_b   1.000
_cell.length_c   1.000
_cell.angle_alpha   90.00
_cell.angle_beta   90.00
_cell.angle_gamma   90.00
#
_symmetry.space_group_name_H-M   'P 1'
#
loop_
_entity.id
_entity.type
_entity.pdbx_description
1 polymer ?
#
loop_
_entity_poly.entity_id
_entity_poly.type
_entity_poly.pdbx_seq_one_letter_code
_entity_poly.pdbx_strand_id
1 'polypeptide(L)'
;QALVCGTDFHYASHNSGSIHTLKAQERIEIIAIDPLMEDQIEKISSSKIEKEIEAGRIEEANASLGYMYSIDGTIRHGFQRGSKILNIPTANLEPDSLFTLPAIGVYAGYMKLKNSYYPAMINIGFNPTFGNTHKSIEAHVLDFDQDLYGKKVSFLFVQKIRPEHKFDSIEALKTQLKQDIETTRQILAKKSIQDWSSVINLL
;
A
#
# COMPACT_ATOMS: atom_id res chain seq x y z
N GLN A 1 -36.21 11.58 1.81
CA GLN A 1 -35.09 10.66 1.65
C GLN A 1 -34.46 10.90 0.26
N ALA A 2 -33.12 10.86 0.20
CA ALA A 2 -32.38 11.03 -1.05
C ALA A 2 -31.44 9.83 -1.24
N LEU A 3 -31.16 9.48 -2.50
CA LEU A 3 -30.11 8.54 -2.90
C LEU A 3 -29.00 9.33 -3.61
N VAL A 4 -27.77 9.21 -3.09
CA VAL A 4 -26.57 9.77 -3.73
C VAL A 4 -25.87 8.65 -4.46
N CYS A 5 -25.57 8.82 -5.76
CA CYS A 5 -24.86 7.80 -6.55
C CYS A 5 -24.08 8.45 -7.70
N GLY A 6 -23.14 7.71 -8.28
CA GLY A 6 -22.43 8.15 -9.48
C GLY A 6 -23.35 8.24 -10.70
N THR A 7 -23.03 9.11 -11.66
CA THR A 7 -23.77 9.19 -12.94
C THR A 7 -23.68 7.89 -13.75
N ASP A 8 -22.70 7.05 -13.46
CA ASP A 8 -22.48 5.73 -14.06
C ASP A 8 -23.09 4.58 -13.23
N PHE A 9 -23.92 4.88 -12.23
CA PHE A 9 -24.54 3.87 -11.39
C PHE A 9 -25.55 3.00 -12.17
N HIS A 10 -25.39 1.68 -12.02
CA HIS A 10 -26.29 0.68 -12.57
C HIS A 10 -26.76 -0.27 -11.45
N TYR A 11 -27.94 -0.83 -11.62
CA TYR A 11 -28.54 -1.74 -10.63
C TYR A 11 -29.41 -2.82 -11.31
N ALA A 12 -30.00 -3.71 -10.53
CA ALA A 12 -30.76 -4.86 -10.96
C ALA A 12 -29.95 -5.92 -11.73
N SER A 13 -30.62 -7.02 -12.09
CA SER A 13 -29.98 -8.13 -12.80
C SER A 13 -29.40 -7.67 -14.14
N HIS A 14 -28.17 -8.09 -14.43
CA HIS A 14 -27.45 -7.72 -15.65
C HIS A 14 -27.30 -6.21 -15.89
N ASN A 15 -27.24 -5.40 -14.82
CA ASN A 15 -27.15 -3.93 -14.91
C ASN A 15 -28.27 -3.28 -15.73
N SER A 16 -29.48 -3.87 -15.73
CA SER A 16 -30.61 -3.40 -16.53
C SER A 16 -31.21 -2.09 -16.04
N GLY A 17 -30.97 -1.70 -14.79
CA GLY A 17 -31.34 -0.42 -14.23
C GLY A 17 -30.23 0.60 -14.34
N SER A 18 -30.57 1.87 -14.54
CA SER A 18 -29.66 3.00 -14.61
C SER A 18 -30.17 4.19 -13.81
N ILE A 19 -29.36 5.22 -13.65
CA ILE A 19 -29.76 6.46 -12.99
C ILE A 19 -31.00 7.09 -13.65
N HIS A 20 -31.19 6.94 -14.96
CA HIS A 20 -32.37 7.44 -15.68
C HIS A 20 -33.62 6.70 -15.24
N THR A 21 -33.56 5.37 -15.09
CA THR A 21 -34.69 4.57 -14.62
C THR A 21 -35.00 4.82 -13.14
N LEU A 22 -34.00 5.18 -12.31
CA LEU A 22 -34.24 5.61 -10.93
C LEU A 22 -34.97 6.95 -10.87
N LYS A 23 -34.48 7.95 -11.60
CA LYS A 23 -35.09 9.29 -11.66
C LYS A 23 -36.54 9.23 -12.15
N ALA A 24 -36.83 8.36 -13.11
CA ALA A 24 -38.18 8.18 -13.67
C ALA A 24 -39.19 7.58 -12.67
N GLN A 25 -38.75 7.01 -11.54
CA GLN A 25 -39.65 6.47 -10.52
C GLN A 25 -40.24 7.52 -9.58
N GLU A 26 -39.65 8.71 -9.51
CA GLU A 26 -40.09 9.88 -8.69
C GLU A 26 -40.37 9.57 -7.20
N ARG A 27 -39.86 8.43 -6.69
CA ARG A 27 -40.12 7.98 -5.32
C ARG A 27 -39.18 8.60 -4.29
N ILE A 28 -37.98 8.95 -4.72
CA ILE A 28 -36.92 9.51 -3.89
C ILE A 28 -36.11 10.52 -4.72
N GLU A 29 -35.53 11.47 -4.06
CA GLU A 29 -34.58 12.41 -4.69
C GLU A 29 -33.32 11.66 -5.11
N ILE A 30 -32.87 11.85 -6.35
CA ILE A 30 -31.62 11.27 -6.88
C ILE A 30 -30.59 12.35 -7.09
N ILE A 31 -29.54 12.34 -6.26
CA ILE A 31 -28.38 13.22 -6.39
C ILE A 31 -27.30 12.44 -7.13
N ALA A 32 -27.05 12.83 -8.39
CA ALA A 32 -26.05 12.21 -9.23
C ALA A 32 -24.74 13.00 -9.14
N ILE A 33 -23.63 12.29 -8.90
CA ILE A 33 -22.29 12.86 -8.82
C ILE A 33 -21.46 12.31 -9.98
N ASP A 34 -20.78 13.19 -10.70
CA ASP A 34 -19.88 12.78 -11.77
C ASP A 34 -18.63 12.08 -11.21
N PRO A 35 -18.10 11.07 -11.91
CA PRO A 35 -16.90 10.40 -11.49
C PRO A 35 -15.70 11.36 -11.48
N LEU A 36 -14.80 11.17 -10.51
CA LEU A 36 -13.53 11.88 -10.50
C LEU A 36 -12.66 11.36 -11.64
N MET A 37 -12.13 12.30 -12.45
CA MET A 37 -11.31 12.00 -13.61
C MET A 37 -9.87 12.41 -13.36
N GLU A 38 -8.92 11.56 -13.77
CA GLU A 38 -7.51 11.92 -13.85
C GLU A 38 -7.27 12.64 -15.17
N ASP A 39 -6.72 13.86 -15.10
CA ASP A 39 -6.47 14.73 -16.26
C ASP A 39 -7.65 14.85 -17.26
N GLN A 40 -8.89 14.68 -16.78
CA GLN A 40 -10.13 14.67 -17.57
C GLN A 40 -10.19 13.56 -18.65
N ILE A 41 -9.32 12.57 -18.59
CA ILE A 41 -9.22 11.52 -19.62
C ILE A 41 -9.66 10.16 -19.05
N GLU A 42 -9.17 9.80 -17.88
CA GLU A 42 -9.40 8.48 -17.30
C GLU A 42 -10.14 8.57 -15.96
N LYS A 43 -11.19 7.76 -15.81
CA LYS A 43 -11.92 7.66 -14.55
C LYS A 43 -11.08 7.02 -13.46
N ILE A 44 -10.95 7.70 -12.33
CA ILE A 44 -10.42 7.09 -11.10
C ILE A 44 -11.43 6.08 -10.57
N SER A 45 -11.00 4.84 -10.39
CA SER A 45 -11.84 3.75 -9.92
C SER A 45 -11.06 2.76 -9.05
N SER A 46 -11.76 2.05 -8.16
CA SER A 46 -11.14 1.00 -7.32
C SER A 46 -10.37 -0.01 -8.15
N SER A 47 -10.95 -0.48 -9.26
CA SER A 47 -10.28 -1.46 -10.14
C SER A 47 -9.04 -0.92 -10.84
N LYS A 48 -8.97 0.39 -11.13
CA LYS A 48 -7.75 1.03 -11.63
C LYS A 48 -6.68 1.04 -10.55
N ILE A 49 -7.03 1.52 -9.36
CA ILE A 49 -6.12 1.60 -8.20
C ILE A 49 -5.59 0.22 -7.83
N GLU A 50 -6.44 -0.80 -7.77
CA GLU A 50 -6.01 -2.19 -7.52
C GLU A 50 -4.97 -2.67 -8.52
N LYS A 51 -5.19 -2.46 -9.83
CA LYS A 51 -4.23 -2.80 -10.89
C LYS A 51 -2.90 -2.06 -10.77
N GLU A 52 -2.93 -0.79 -10.35
CA GLU A 52 -1.73 0.00 -10.11
C GLU A 52 -0.93 -0.57 -8.94
N ILE A 53 -1.59 -0.90 -7.83
CA ILE A 53 -0.96 -1.54 -6.66
C ILE A 53 -0.37 -2.90 -7.05
N GLU A 54 -1.15 -3.77 -7.69
CA GLU A 54 -0.71 -5.10 -8.13
C GLU A 54 0.48 -5.05 -9.10
N ALA A 55 0.57 -4.02 -9.92
CA ALA A 55 1.70 -3.76 -10.80
C ALA A 55 2.91 -3.11 -10.09
N GLY A 56 2.72 -2.67 -8.83
CA GLY A 56 3.75 -1.96 -8.06
C GLY A 56 3.93 -0.50 -8.46
N ARG A 57 2.97 0.07 -9.18
CA ARG A 57 2.91 1.50 -9.52
C ARG A 57 2.28 2.27 -8.36
N ILE A 58 3.01 2.32 -7.25
CA ILE A 58 2.51 2.88 -5.99
C ILE A 58 2.31 4.39 -6.08
N GLU A 59 3.13 5.08 -6.85
CA GLU A 59 3.04 6.55 -6.99
C GLU A 59 1.74 6.94 -7.69
N GLU A 60 1.37 6.23 -8.74
CA GLU A 60 0.12 6.41 -9.48
C GLU A 60 -1.09 6.04 -8.61
N ALA A 61 -1.00 4.91 -7.90
CA ALA A 61 -2.05 4.50 -6.97
C ALA A 61 -2.29 5.54 -5.87
N ASN A 62 -1.23 6.08 -5.28
CA ASN A 62 -1.31 7.14 -4.26
C ASN A 62 -1.88 8.44 -4.83
N ALA A 63 -1.52 8.80 -6.06
CA ALA A 63 -2.08 9.97 -6.73
C ALA A 63 -3.60 9.80 -6.95
N SER A 64 -4.02 8.62 -7.41
CA SER A 64 -5.45 8.29 -7.58
C SER A 64 -6.22 8.22 -6.25
N LEU A 65 -5.59 7.74 -5.17
CA LEU A 65 -6.18 7.67 -3.83
C LEU A 65 -6.26 9.03 -3.14
N GLY A 66 -5.32 9.92 -3.42
CA GLY A 66 -5.13 11.17 -2.68
C GLY A 66 -4.42 10.99 -1.32
N TYR A 67 -3.99 9.75 -0.99
CA TYR A 67 -3.24 9.41 0.23
C TYR A 67 -2.31 8.22 -0.02
N MET A 68 -1.36 7.99 0.90
CA MET A 68 -0.45 6.84 0.79
C MET A 68 -1.21 5.53 1.01
N TYR A 69 -1.10 4.60 0.06
CA TYR A 69 -1.59 3.24 0.23
C TYR A 69 -0.93 2.59 1.45
N SER A 70 -1.73 1.97 2.30
CA SER A 70 -1.23 1.34 3.52
C SER A 70 -1.82 -0.04 3.75
N ILE A 71 -1.07 -0.87 4.46
CA ILE A 71 -1.50 -2.19 4.92
C ILE A 71 -1.36 -2.21 6.43
N ASP A 72 -2.50 -2.41 7.10
CA ASP A 72 -2.58 -2.53 8.55
C ASP A 72 -2.39 -3.98 8.97
N GLY A 73 -1.72 -4.18 10.11
CA GLY A 73 -1.53 -5.53 10.63
C GLY A 73 -0.80 -5.56 11.96
N THR A 74 -0.51 -6.78 12.37
CA THR A 74 0.21 -7.06 13.62
C THR A 74 1.58 -7.60 13.32
N ILE A 75 2.61 -7.10 14.00
CA ILE A 75 3.97 -7.61 13.84
C ILE A 75 4.09 -8.99 14.50
N ARG A 76 4.58 -9.96 13.72
CA ARG A 76 4.82 -11.33 14.14
C ARG A 76 6.31 -11.68 14.08
N HIS A 77 6.68 -12.75 14.76
CA HIS A 77 8.02 -13.30 14.63
C HIS A 77 8.24 -13.83 13.22
N GLY A 78 9.19 -13.22 12.51
CA GLY A 78 9.70 -13.77 11.27
C GLY A 78 10.73 -14.87 11.51
N PHE A 79 11.14 -15.54 10.43
CA PHE A 79 12.13 -16.62 10.50
C PHE A 79 13.56 -16.17 10.87
N GLN A 80 13.78 -14.88 11.11
CA GLN A 80 15.05 -14.26 11.56
C GLN A 80 16.31 -14.67 10.76
N ARG A 81 16.16 -15.30 9.57
CA ARG A 81 17.29 -15.78 8.77
C ARG A 81 18.15 -14.65 8.24
N GLY A 82 17.53 -13.56 7.77
CA GLY A 82 18.24 -12.38 7.28
C GLY A 82 18.82 -11.52 8.40
N SER A 83 18.10 -11.33 9.50
CA SER A 83 18.50 -10.44 10.58
C SER A 83 19.79 -10.91 11.28
N LYS A 84 19.96 -12.24 11.48
CA LYS A 84 21.16 -12.81 12.13
C LYS A 84 22.43 -12.71 11.26
N ILE A 85 22.28 -12.83 9.92
CA ILE A 85 23.42 -12.81 8.99
C ILE A 85 23.80 -11.37 8.64
N LEU A 86 22.79 -10.48 8.55
CA LEU A 86 22.95 -9.14 7.97
C LEU A 86 22.98 -8.04 9.03
N ASN A 87 22.66 -8.35 10.27
CA ASN A 87 22.47 -7.40 11.38
C ASN A 87 21.48 -6.27 11.04
N ILE A 88 20.48 -6.60 10.22
CA ILE A 88 19.40 -5.69 9.80
C ILE A 88 18.09 -6.30 10.32
N PRO A 89 17.55 -5.80 11.44
CA PRO A 89 16.30 -6.31 11.98
C PRO A 89 15.14 -5.99 11.03
N THR A 90 14.28 -7.00 10.81
CA THR A 90 13.06 -6.84 10.01
C THR A 90 11.82 -7.15 10.84
N ALA A 91 10.79 -6.34 10.68
CA ALA A 91 9.46 -6.54 11.23
C ALA A 91 8.59 -7.25 10.18
N ASN A 92 8.01 -8.40 10.53
CA ASN A 92 7.13 -9.16 9.65
C ASN A 92 5.69 -8.79 9.97
N LEU A 93 4.95 -8.29 8.98
CA LEU A 93 3.56 -7.88 9.11
C LEU A 93 2.62 -9.04 8.75
N GLU A 94 1.72 -9.38 9.67
CA GLU A 94 0.55 -10.20 9.40
C GLU A 94 -0.65 -9.24 9.20
N PRO A 95 -1.20 -9.13 7.98
CA PRO A 95 -2.30 -8.21 7.71
C PRO A 95 -3.56 -8.55 8.52
N ASP A 96 -4.26 -7.53 9.03
CA ASP A 96 -5.49 -7.70 9.81
C ASP A 96 -6.71 -8.09 8.93
N SER A 97 -6.63 -7.87 7.62
CA SER A 97 -7.67 -8.17 6.64
C SER A 97 -7.09 -8.48 5.26
N LEU A 98 -7.95 -8.76 4.29
CA LEU A 98 -7.53 -8.91 2.89
C LEU A 98 -7.21 -7.53 2.30
N PHE A 99 -5.96 -7.37 1.88
CA PHE A 99 -5.46 -6.19 1.18
C PHE A 99 -4.98 -6.56 -0.22
N THR A 100 -5.08 -5.64 -1.16
CA THR A 100 -4.41 -5.75 -2.45
C THR A 100 -2.91 -5.62 -2.24
N LEU A 101 -2.16 -6.71 -2.41
CA LEU A 101 -0.71 -6.69 -2.16
C LEU A 101 0.04 -6.11 -3.37
N PRO A 102 0.98 -5.18 -3.15
CA PRO A 102 1.84 -4.67 -4.19
C PRO A 102 2.62 -5.78 -4.91
N ALA A 103 3.11 -5.47 -6.11
CA ALA A 103 4.03 -6.36 -6.82
C ALA A 103 5.23 -6.70 -5.94
N ILE A 104 5.79 -7.89 -6.15
CA ILE A 104 7.03 -8.32 -5.48
C ILE A 104 8.13 -7.32 -5.73
N GLY A 105 8.87 -6.95 -4.67
CA GLY A 105 9.94 -5.97 -4.73
C GLY A 105 10.19 -5.24 -3.43
N VAL A 106 11.11 -4.30 -3.50
CA VAL A 106 11.53 -3.42 -2.40
C VAL A 106 10.93 -2.05 -2.60
N TYR A 107 10.41 -1.46 -1.54
CA TYR A 107 9.69 -0.19 -1.53
C TYR A 107 10.24 0.75 -0.47
N ALA A 108 10.30 2.03 -0.77
CA ALA A 108 10.42 3.09 0.23
C ALA A 108 9.05 3.39 0.82
N GLY A 109 8.99 3.58 2.13
CA GLY A 109 7.74 3.86 2.81
C GLY A 109 7.93 4.23 4.27
N TYR A 110 6.85 4.17 5.02
CA TYR A 110 6.84 4.45 6.44
C TYR A 110 6.17 3.31 7.22
N MET A 111 6.62 3.12 8.45
CA MET A 111 5.84 2.41 9.46
C MET A 111 5.13 3.42 10.34
N LYS A 112 3.81 3.35 10.45
CA LYS A 112 3.01 4.09 11.43
C LYS A 112 2.85 3.23 12.68
N LEU A 113 3.31 3.74 13.80
CA LEU A 113 3.09 3.16 15.13
C LEU A 113 2.41 4.21 16.01
N LYS A 114 1.14 3.99 16.34
CA LYS A 114 0.27 5.00 16.99
C LYS A 114 0.21 6.26 16.12
N ASN A 115 0.66 7.41 16.66
CA ASN A 115 0.65 8.70 15.97
C ASN A 115 2.03 9.08 15.36
N SER A 116 3.00 8.16 15.37
CA SER A 116 4.36 8.42 14.90
C SER A 116 4.64 7.64 13.62
N TYR A 117 5.39 8.27 12.70
CA TYR A 117 5.80 7.69 11.44
C TYR A 117 7.31 7.51 11.44
N TYR A 118 7.76 6.33 11.04
CA TYR A 118 9.16 5.94 11.00
C TYR A 118 9.53 5.53 9.58
N PRO A 119 10.57 6.12 8.97
CA PRO A 119 11.05 5.68 7.66
C PRO A 119 11.31 4.18 7.64
N ALA A 120 10.91 3.53 6.57
CA ALA A 120 11.04 2.09 6.44
C ALA A 120 11.33 1.66 5.00
N MET A 121 12.19 0.67 4.85
CA MET A 121 12.36 -0.09 3.62
C MET A 121 11.49 -1.34 3.74
N ILE A 122 10.49 -1.46 2.85
CA ILE A 122 9.48 -2.53 2.89
C ILE A 122 9.78 -3.52 1.77
N ASN A 123 9.79 -4.80 2.09
CA ASN A 123 9.94 -5.89 1.13
C ASN A 123 8.63 -6.68 1.00
N ILE A 124 8.14 -6.79 -0.23
CA ILE A 124 7.09 -7.74 -0.61
C ILE A 124 7.79 -8.90 -1.31
N GLY A 125 7.77 -10.08 -0.73
CA GLY A 125 8.46 -11.26 -1.24
C GLY A 125 7.64 -12.53 -1.10
N PHE A 126 8.21 -13.66 -1.51
CA PHE A 126 7.65 -14.97 -1.22
C PHE A 126 8.34 -15.60 -0.02
N ASN A 127 7.55 -16.25 0.82
CA ASN A 127 8.09 -17.07 1.89
C ASN A 127 8.07 -18.55 1.44
N PRO A 128 9.22 -19.13 1.05
CA PRO A 128 9.28 -20.47 0.46
C PRO A 128 9.10 -21.61 1.49
N THR A 129 8.95 -21.32 2.77
CA THR A 129 9.18 -22.31 3.85
C THR A 129 7.99 -23.24 4.10
N PHE A 130 6.81 -23.01 3.56
CA PHE A 130 5.61 -23.82 3.81
C PHE A 130 4.94 -24.39 2.57
N GLY A 131 5.66 -24.51 1.46
CA GLY A 131 5.03 -25.01 0.22
C GLY A 131 3.86 -24.13 -0.28
N ASN A 132 3.60 -23.02 0.37
CA ASN A 132 2.54 -22.08 0.07
C ASN A 132 3.11 -20.83 -0.59
N THR A 133 2.46 -20.43 -1.65
CA THR A 133 2.75 -19.26 -2.47
C THR A 133 2.30 -17.95 -1.83
N HIS A 134 2.31 -17.84 -0.48
CA HIS A 134 1.88 -16.62 0.18
C HIS A 134 3.00 -15.56 0.15
N LYS A 135 2.62 -14.36 -0.30
CA LYS A 135 3.51 -13.19 -0.20
C LYS A 135 3.74 -12.85 1.27
N SER A 136 4.99 -12.54 1.63
CA SER A 136 5.37 -11.97 2.92
C SER A 136 5.52 -10.46 2.81
N ILE A 137 5.25 -9.77 3.91
CA ILE A 137 5.43 -8.33 4.03
C ILE A 137 6.40 -8.11 5.19
N GLU A 138 7.58 -7.62 4.87
CA GLU A 138 8.64 -7.38 5.84
C GLU A 138 9.14 -5.96 5.72
N ALA A 139 9.47 -5.31 6.83
CA ALA A 139 10.06 -3.99 6.82
C ALA A 139 11.28 -3.88 7.71
N HIS A 140 12.33 -3.27 7.19
CA HIS A 140 13.42 -2.71 8.00
C HIS A 140 13.06 -1.26 8.32
N VAL A 141 12.77 -0.98 9.60
CA VAL A 141 12.46 0.37 10.07
C VAL A 141 13.78 1.07 10.37
N LEU A 142 14.02 2.19 9.71
CA LEU A 142 15.29 2.90 9.79
C LEU A 142 15.41 3.64 11.13
N ASP A 143 16.60 3.59 11.73
CA ASP A 143 16.92 4.28 12.98
C ASP A 143 15.94 3.96 14.13
N PHE A 144 15.50 2.69 14.19
CA PHE A 144 14.50 2.20 15.15
C PHE A 144 14.98 0.93 15.82
N ASP A 145 14.97 0.91 17.15
CA ASP A 145 15.52 -0.19 17.97
C ASP A 145 14.52 -0.77 19.00
N GLN A 146 13.26 -0.32 18.95
CA GLN A 146 12.26 -0.83 19.90
C GLN A 146 11.68 -2.18 19.46
N ASP A 147 11.27 -3.00 20.43
CA ASP A 147 10.52 -4.23 20.15
C ASP A 147 9.13 -3.90 19.57
N LEU A 148 8.88 -4.46 18.39
CA LEU A 148 7.61 -4.32 17.66
C LEU A 148 6.71 -5.55 17.78
N TYR A 149 7.19 -6.64 18.39
CA TYR A 149 6.42 -7.88 18.43
C TYR A 149 5.04 -7.69 19.08
N GLY A 150 4.00 -8.20 18.42
CA GLY A 150 2.61 -8.10 18.86
C GLY A 150 1.99 -6.70 18.74
N LYS A 151 2.74 -5.70 18.27
CA LYS A 151 2.18 -4.33 18.08
C LYS A 151 1.41 -4.25 16.77
N LYS A 152 0.31 -3.51 16.80
CA LYS A 152 -0.42 -3.10 15.60
C LYS A 152 0.27 -1.91 14.96
N VAL A 153 0.53 -2.02 13.67
CA VAL A 153 1.19 -0.99 12.85
C VAL A 153 0.55 -0.92 11.47
N SER A 154 0.83 0.17 10.75
CA SER A 154 0.52 0.28 9.32
C SER A 154 1.82 0.44 8.55
N PHE A 155 1.98 -0.29 7.45
CA PHE A 155 3.05 -0.02 6.48
C PHE A 155 2.48 0.80 5.34
N LEU A 156 3.00 2.03 5.18
CA LEU A 156 2.61 2.99 4.14
C LEU A 156 3.63 2.92 3.01
N PHE A 157 3.15 2.76 1.79
CA PHE A 157 4.01 2.62 0.60
C PHE A 157 4.12 3.96 -0.13
N VAL A 158 5.34 4.39 -0.43
CA VAL A 158 5.61 5.67 -1.12
C VAL A 158 6.04 5.44 -2.56
N GLN A 159 7.03 4.58 -2.78
CA GLN A 159 7.60 4.33 -4.10
C GLN A 159 8.30 2.98 -4.17
N LYS A 160 8.20 2.30 -5.32
CA LYS A 160 8.97 1.09 -5.59
C LYS A 160 10.42 1.45 -5.88
N ILE A 161 11.36 0.80 -5.17
CA ILE A 161 12.81 0.98 -5.37
C ILE A 161 13.29 0.07 -6.50
N ARG A 162 12.95 -1.24 -6.40
CA ARG A 162 13.37 -2.26 -7.37
C ARG A 162 12.53 -3.53 -7.28
N PRO A 163 12.55 -4.40 -8.29
CA PRO A 163 12.05 -5.77 -8.16
C PRO A 163 12.95 -6.60 -7.22
N GLU A 164 12.44 -7.73 -6.74
CA GLU A 164 13.24 -8.73 -6.04
C GLU A 164 14.17 -9.44 -7.03
N HIS A 165 15.40 -9.75 -6.59
CA HIS A 165 16.32 -10.59 -7.33
C HIS A 165 17.17 -11.44 -6.39
N LYS A 166 17.74 -12.53 -6.93
CA LYS A 166 18.66 -13.38 -6.18
C LYS A 166 20.06 -12.80 -6.20
N PHE A 167 20.81 -13.04 -5.14
CA PHE A 167 22.19 -12.61 -5.01
C PHE A 167 23.12 -13.80 -4.98
N ASP A 168 24.26 -13.70 -5.64
CA ASP A 168 25.25 -14.76 -5.74
C ASP A 168 26.10 -14.91 -4.46
N SER A 169 26.09 -13.89 -3.60
CA SER A 169 26.83 -13.90 -2.33
C SER A 169 26.11 -13.07 -1.25
N ILE A 170 26.46 -13.35 0.02
CA ILE A 170 25.99 -12.55 1.16
C ILE A 170 26.52 -11.13 1.10
N GLU A 171 27.73 -10.93 0.62
CA GLU A 171 28.38 -9.64 0.45
C GLU A 171 27.64 -8.78 -0.59
N ALA A 172 27.24 -9.37 -1.72
CA ALA A 172 26.42 -8.71 -2.73
C ALA A 172 25.06 -8.27 -2.17
N LEU A 173 24.39 -9.16 -1.40
CA LEU A 173 23.16 -8.84 -0.71
C LEU A 173 23.34 -7.68 0.29
N LYS A 174 24.38 -7.71 1.12
CA LYS A 174 24.70 -6.63 2.07
C LYS A 174 24.92 -5.28 1.38
N THR A 175 25.63 -5.29 0.26
CA THR A 175 25.89 -4.09 -0.52
C THR A 175 24.60 -3.52 -1.08
N GLN A 176 23.75 -4.36 -1.64
CA GLN A 176 22.46 -3.93 -2.18
C GLN A 176 21.54 -3.38 -1.09
N LEU A 177 21.47 -4.03 0.07
CA LEU A 177 20.63 -3.55 1.17
C LEU A 177 21.08 -2.16 1.67
N LYS A 178 22.38 -1.89 1.72
CA LYS A 178 22.89 -0.54 2.05
C LYS A 178 22.45 0.50 1.00
N GLN A 179 22.50 0.13 -0.28
CA GLN A 179 22.02 1.01 -1.36
C GLN A 179 20.52 1.24 -1.26
N ASP A 180 19.73 0.19 -0.97
CA ASP A 180 18.28 0.29 -0.83
C ASP A 180 17.89 1.19 0.35
N ILE A 181 18.60 1.10 1.49
CA ILE A 181 18.42 1.98 2.66
C ILE A 181 18.71 3.42 2.28
N GLU A 182 19.82 3.68 1.60
CA GLU A 182 20.19 5.04 1.17
C GLU A 182 19.16 5.60 0.16
N THR A 183 18.74 4.79 -0.80
CA THR A 183 17.69 5.13 -1.76
C THR A 183 16.35 5.42 -1.04
N THR A 184 16.01 4.63 -0.02
CA THR A 184 14.83 4.89 0.82
C THR A 184 14.90 6.26 1.46
N ARG A 185 16.04 6.62 2.08
CA ARG A 185 16.23 7.94 2.69
C ARG A 185 16.08 9.08 1.68
N GLN A 186 16.67 8.92 0.49
CA GLN A 186 16.61 9.94 -0.57
C GLN A 186 15.18 10.13 -1.11
N ILE A 187 14.42 9.04 -1.28
CA ILE A 187 13.02 9.11 -1.72
C ILE A 187 12.18 9.82 -0.67
N LEU A 188 12.30 9.42 0.60
CA LEU A 188 11.49 9.97 1.69
C LEU A 188 11.86 11.40 2.08
N ALA A 189 13.10 11.84 1.79
CA ALA A 189 13.50 13.23 1.92
C ALA A 189 12.80 14.15 0.90
N LYS A 190 12.45 13.61 -0.29
CA LYS A 190 11.74 14.35 -1.36
C LYS A 190 10.21 14.26 -1.24
N LYS A 191 9.71 13.19 -0.64
CA LYS A 191 8.27 12.89 -0.50
C LYS A 191 7.97 12.67 0.98
N SER A 192 7.92 13.78 1.74
CA SER A 192 7.76 13.70 3.18
C SER A 192 6.33 13.29 3.57
N ILE A 193 6.16 12.72 4.76
CA ILE A 193 4.83 12.41 5.32
C ILE A 193 3.97 13.67 5.46
N GLN A 194 4.58 14.84 5.60
CA GLN A 194 3.91 16.13 5.75
C GLN A 194 3.16 16.52 4.48
N ASP A 195 3.65 16.12 3.30
CA ASP A 195 3.00 16.41 2.02
C ASP A 195 1.61 15.71 1.93
N TRP A 196 1.38 14.68 2.73
CA TRP A 196 0.14 13.89 2.78
C TRP A 196 -0.69 14.14 4.06
N SER A 197 -0.19 14.97 4.98
CA SER A 197 -0.80 15.17 6.32
C SER A 197 -2.20 15.79 6.27
N SER A 198 -2.52 16.58 5.26
CA SER A 198 -3.84 17.20 5.09
C SER A 198 -4.96 16.16 4.83
N VAL A 199 -4.61 15.03 4.23
CA VAL A 199 -5.56 13.95 3.91
C VAL A 199 -5.61 12.91 5.04
N ILE A 200 -4.45 12.60 5.66
CA ILE A 200 -4.34 11.62 6.75
C ILE A 200 -5.17 12.05 7.97
N ASN A 201 -5.35 13.36 8.22
CA ASN A 201 -6.14 13.87 9.34
C ASN A 201 -7.67 13.83 9.09
N LEU A 202 -8.11 13.43 7.89
CA LEU A 202 -9.52 13.28 7.53
C LEU A 202 -10.03 11.83 7.62
N LEU A 203 -9.14 10.87 7.83
CA LEU A 203 -9.42 9.43 7.99
C LEU A 203 -9.16 8.99 9.44
#